data_2842633aa58a0ef50cb0242e4d0a1387
#
_entry.id   2842633aa58a0ef50cb0242e4d0a1387
#
_cell.length_a   1.000
_cell.length_b   1.000
_cell.length_c   1.000
_cell.angle_alpha   90.00
_cell.angle_beta   90.00
_cell.angle_gamma   90.00
#
_symmetry.space_group_name_H-M   'P 1'
#
loop_
_entity.id
_entity.type
_entity.pdbx_description
1 polymer ?
#
loop_
_entity_poly.entity_id
_entity_poly.type
_entity_poly.pdbx_seq_one_letter_code
_entity_poly.pdbx_strand_id
1 'polypeptide(L)'
;MNRSKKNINRFFLGMMAVYAILLAIISSLACLYSYREKKSQLLSSIRLSLTLMAQEYQDILENFWQAYMPIYESDPGQYQIFQDYFADSQAPDLDPWEKIALASALARMRVRDSRIQWIGLYSPNRQTNYMLYNTRTGLAVMDETFPYWEELSQKQSQMEIYPARELPNSPHASRTFAVCGGTPFG
;
A
#
# COMPACT_ATOMS: atom_id res chain seq x y z
N MET A 1 23.48 29.35 75.78
CA MET A 1 22.33 29.59 74.89
C MET A 1 22.58 29.14 73.41
N ASN A 2 23.80 28.76 72.99
CA ASN A 2 24.13 28.48 71.58
C ASN A 2 23.98 27.01 71.13
N ARG A 3 23.99 26.02 72.08
CA ARG A 3 23.85 24.60 71.73
C ARG A 3 22.41 24.18 71.33
N SER A 4 21.39 24.82 71.93
CA SER A 4 20.00 24.52 71.63
C SER A 4 19.60 24.88 70.21
N LYS A 5 19.99 26.08 69.74
CA LYS A 5 19.75 26.52 68.35
C LYS A 5 20.43 25.65 67.29
N LYS A 6 21.59 25.12 67.59
CA LYS A 6 22.33 24.24 66.65
C LYS A 6 21.68 22.88 66.49
N ASN A 7 21.03 22.37 67.55
CA ASN A 7 20.28 21.11 67.48
C ASN A 7 18.93 21.24 66.78
N ILE A 8 18.25 22.36 66.94
CA ILE A 8 16.99 22.67 66.25
C ILE A 8 17.24 22.78 64.72
N ASN A 9 18.30 23.48 64.31
CA ASN A 9 18.65 23.59 62.91
C ASN A 9 19.01 22.24 62.26
N ARG A 10 19.72 21.35 62.97
CA ARG A 10 20.05 20.00 62.49
C ARG A 10 18.80 19.14 62.33
N PHE A 11 17.85 19.23 63.26
CA PHE A 11 16.57 18.55 63.17
C PHE A 11 15.74 19.02 61.98
N PHE A 12 15.66 20.34 61.76
CA PHE A 12 14.97 20.91 60.59
C PHE A 12 15.63 20.47 59.27
N LEU A 13 16.96 20.47 59.20
CA LEU A 13 17.70 20.03 58.03
C LEU A 13 17.48 18.56 57.72
N GLY A 14 17.43 17.72 58.77
CA GLY A 14 17.10 16.28 58.63
C GLY A 14 15.68 16.04 58.11
N MET A 15 14.68 16.77 58.62
CA MET A 15 13.30 16.71 58.14
C MET A 15 13.18 17.14 56.69
N MET A 16 13.85 18.22 56.29
CA MET A 16 13.87 18.68 54.90
C MET A 16 14.50 17.67 53.95
N ALA A 17 15.57 17.01 54.39
CA ALA A 17 16.22 15.95 53.59
C ALA A 17 15.28 14.73 53.39
N VAL A 18 14.60 14.29 54.44
CA VAL A 18 13.62 13.18 54.34
C VAL A 18 12.46 13.54 53.41
N TYR A 19 11.95 14.78 53.51
CA TYR A 19 10.88 15.27 52.64
C TYR A 19 11.33 15.31 51.16
N ALA A 20 12.55 15.80 50.89
CA ALA A 20 13.12 15.84 49.56
C ALA A 20 13.27 14.43 48.96
N ILE A 21 13.71 13.45 49.77
CA ILE A 21 13.83 12.07 49.33
C ILE A 21 12.47 11.47 48.99
N LEU A 22 11.45 11.71 49.84
CA LEU A 22 10.08 11.24 49.57
C LEU A 22 9.51 11.83 48.27
N LEU A 23 9.71 13.12 48.04
CA LEU A 23 9.29 13.77 46.80
C LEU A 23 10.00 13.17 45.56
N ALA A 24 11.30 12.90 45.67
CA ALA A 24 12.07 12.28 44.59
C ALA A 24 11.56 10.88 44.26
N ILE A 25 11.21 10.09 45.28
CA ILE A 25 10.64 8.73 45.08
C ILE A 25 9.28 8.81 44.40
N ILE A 26 8.37 9.68 44.89
CA ILE A 26 7.04 9.87 44.32
C ILE A 26 7.13 10.33 42.85
N SER A 27 8.00 11.31 42.58
CA SER A 27 8.21 11.80 41.19
C SER A 27 8.77 10.71 40.26
N SER A 28 9.70 9.90 40.75
CA SER A 28 10.25 8.78 39.98
C SER A 28 9.20 7.71 39.66
N LEU A 29 8.35 7.38 40.63
CA LEU A 29 7.25 6.42 40.42
C LEU A 29 6.20 6.96 39.45
N ALA A 30 5.84 8.23 39.58
CA ALA A 30 4.92 8.88 38.64
C ALA A 30 5.47 8.93 37.22
N CYS A 31 6.78 9.20 37.06
CA CYS A 31 7.45 9.18 35.76
C CYS A 31 7.45 7.79 35.14
N LEU A 32 7.77 6.75 35.91
CA LEU A 32 7.76 5.35 35.47
C LEU A 32 6.36 4.91 35.06
N TYR A 33 5.34 5.28 35.82
CA TYR A 33 3.95 4.98 35.51
C TYR A 33 3.52 5.63 34.19
N SER A 34 3.75 6.94 34.06
CA SER A 34 3.45 7.68 32.83
C SER A 34 4.18 7.14 31.60
N TYR A 35 5.44 6.72 31.76
CA TYR A 35 6.20 6.12 30.68
C TYR A 35 5.59 4.78 30.22
N ARG A 36 5.22 3.91 31.18
CA ARG A 36 4.58 2.62 30.86
C ARG A 36 3.23 2.81 30.18
N GLU A 37 2.44 3.75 30.64
CA GLU A 37 1.14 4.07 30.05
C GLU A 37 1.27 4.57 28.61
N LYS A 38 2.16 5.56 28.39
CA LYS A 38 2.43 6.05 27.02
C LYS A 38 2.95 4.99 26.09
N LYS A 39 3.85 4.11 26.57
CA LYS A 39 4.34 2.98 25.77
C LYS A 39 3.22 2.01 25.41
N SER A 40 2.32 1.69 26.35
CA SER A 40 1.16 0.83 26.09
C SER A 40 0.20 1.45 25.08
N GLN A 41 -0.11 2.75 25.20
CA GLN A 41 -0.94 3.50 24.26
C GLN A 41 -0.33 3.53 22.87
N LEU A 42 0.98 3.76 22.76
CA LEU A 42 1.69 3.76 21.48
C LEU A 42 1.63 2.39 20.81
N LEU A 43 1.88 1.31 21.56
CA LEU A 43 1.81 -0.04 21.03
C LEU A 43 0.39 -0.43 20.57
N SER A 44 -0.64 -0.03 21.32
CA SER A 44 -2.03 -0.28 20.93
C SER A 44 -2.41 0.52 19.67
N SER A 45 -1.97 1.76 19.56
CA SER A 45 -2.18 2.60 18.37
C SER A 45 -1.48 2.00 17.13
N ILE A 46 -0.24 1.54 17.26
CA ILE A 46 0.49 0.87 16.16
C ILE A 46 -0.24 -0.42 15.75
N ARG A 47 -0.67 -1.24 16.70
CA ARG A 47 -1.43 -2.46 16.39
C ARG A 47 -2.72 -2.15 15.63
N LEU A 48 -3.48 -1.16 16.10
CA LEU A 48 -4.71 -0.74 15.42
C LEU A 48 -4.42 -0.28 14.00
N SER A 49 -3.39 0.57 13.80
CA SER A 49 -3.01 1.04 12.48
C SER A 49 -2.59 -0.11 11.55
N LEU A 50 -1.83 -1.09 12.05
CA LEU A 50 -1.45 -2.28 11.28
C LEU A 50 -2.66 -3.14 10.91
N THR A 51 -3.61 -3.31 11.83
CA THR A 51 -4.84 -4.07 11.56
C THR A 51 -5.69 -3.38 10.49
N LEU A 52 -5.86 -2.06 10.58
CA LEU A 52 -6.59 -1.28 9.58
C LEU A 52 -5.91 -1.35 8.21
N MET A 53 -4.58 -1.22 8.16
CA MET A 53 -3.84 -1.40 6.92
C MET A 53 -4.03 -2.81 6.33
N ALA A 54 -3.96 -3.86 7.15
CA ALA A 54 -4.16 -5.22 6.68
C ALA A 54 -5.57 -5.43 6.11
N GLN A 55 -6.60 -4.87 6.76
CA GLN A 55 -7.97 -4.89 6.24
C GLN A 55 -8.08 -4.13 4.92
N GLU A 56 -7.50 -2.94 4.83
CA GLU A 56 -7.51 -2.15 3.59
C GLU A 56 -6.83 -2.90 2.44
N TYR A 57 -5.70 -3.58 2.69
CA TYR A 57 -5.07 -4.43 1.69
C TYR A 57 -5.94 -5.60 1.26
N GLN A 58 -6.62 -6.24 2.20
CA GLN A 58 -7.53 -7.33 1.88
C GLN A 58 -8.72 -6.85 1.04
N ASP A 59 -9.31 -5.72 1.39
CA ASP A 59 -10.39 -5.09 0.62
C ASP A 59 -9.94 -4.73 -0.82
N ILE A 60 -8.71 -4.26 -0.98
CA ILE A 60 -8.14 -3.95 -2.29
C ILE A 60 -8.00 -5.22 -3.13
N LEU A 61 -7.48 -6.31 -2.56
CA LEU A 61 -7.34 -7.59 -3.25
C LEU A 61 -8.70 -8.17 -3.63
N GLU A 62 -9.67 -8.11 -2.73
CA GLU A 62 -11.03 -8.60 -3.00
C GLU A 62 -11.71 -7.79 -4.11
N ASN A 63 -11.61 -6.46 -4.06
CA ASN A 63 -12.12 -5.58 -5.11
C ASN A 63 -11.42 -5.80 -6.45
N PHE A 64 -10.11 -6.06 -6.45
CA PHE A 64 -9.37 -6.43 -7.66
C PHE A 64 -9.93 -7.73 -8.24
N TRP A 65 -10.10 -8.76 -7.42
CA TRP A 65 -10.71 -10.03 -7.86
C TRP A 65 -12.13 -9.84 -8.41
N GLN A 66 -12.96 -9.08 -7.73
CA GLN A 66 -14.32 -8.76 -8.19
C GLN A 66 -14.32 -7.94 -9.50
N ALA A 67 -13.33 -7.10 -9.73
CA ALA A 67 -13.18 -6.38 -10.99
C ALA A 67 -12.67 -7.28 -12.11
N TYR A 68 -11.83 -8.27 -11.77
CA TYR A 68 -11.16 -9.16 -12.70
C TYR A 68 -12.02 -10.37 -13.11
N MET A 69 -12.74 -10.99 -12.16
CA MET A 69 -13.56 -12.19 -12.40
C MET A 69 -14.66 -12.02 -13.46
N PRO A 70 -15.37 -10.90 -13.57
CA PRO A 70 -16.37 -10.73 -14.61
C PRO A 70 -15.85 -10.67 -16.03
N ILE A 71 -14.54 -10.51 -16.23
CA ILE A 71 -13.93 -10.67 -17.56
C ILE A 71 -14.17 -12.10 -18.06
N TYR A 72 -14.20 -13.07 -17.14
CA TYR A 72 -14.41 -14.47 -17.46
C TYR A 72 -15.89 -14.87 -17.55
N GLU A 73 -16.77 -14.18 -16.84
CA GLU A 73 -18.13 -14.65 -16.61
C GLU A 73 -19.22 -13.91 -17.40
N SER A 74 -19.01 -12.63 -17.75
CA SER A 74 -20.15 -11.79 -18.12
C SER A 74 -20.25 -11.41 -19.59
N ASP A 75 -19.16 -11.46 -20.36
CA ASP A 75 -19.18 -11.05 -21.77
C ASP A 75 -18.20 -11.87 -22.61
N PRO A 76 -18.68 -12.85 -23.39
CA PRO A 76 -17.84 -13.66 -24.25
C PRO A 76 -16.95 -12.85 -25.20
N GLY A 77 -17.42 -11.66 -25.61
CA GLY A 77 -16.64 -10.79 -26.49
C GLY A 77 -15.45 -10.14 -25.78
N GLN A 78 -15.59 -9.80 -24.49
CA GLN A 78 -14.45 -9.29 -23.70
C GLN A 78 -13.44 -10.39 -23.39
N TYR A 79 -13.92 -11.56 -23.02
CA TYR A 79 -13.06 -12.72 -22.81
C TYR A 79 -12.21 -13.00 -24.04
N GLN A 80 -12.81 -12.98 -25.24
CA GLN A 80 -12.13 -13.19 -26.51
C GLN A 80 -11.01 -12.15 -26.74
N ILE A 81 -11.25 -10.86 -26.46
CA ILE A 81 -10.24 -9.81 -26.60
C ILE A 81 -8.99 -10.09 -25.74
N PHE A 82 -9.19 -10.52 -24.48
CA PHE A 82 -8.07 -10.87 -23.60
C PHE A 82 -7.42 -12.18 -24.03
N GLN A 83 -8.20 -13.18 -24.41
CA GLN A 83 -7.69 -14.45 -24.91
C GLN A 83 -6.82 -14.20 -26.15
N ASP A 84 -7.28 -13.45 -27.12
CA ASP A 84 -6.53 -13.10 -28.33
C ASP A 84 -5.26 -12.30 -27.98
N TYR A 85 -5.36 -11.39 -26.97
CA TYR A 85 -4.19 -10.66 -26.52
C TYR A 85 -3.08 -11.55 -25.96
N PHE A 86 -3.41 -12.59 -25.21
CA PHE A 86 -2.44 -13.47 -24.57
C PHE A 86 -2.08 -14.70 -25.39
N ALA A 87 -2.96 -15.19 -26.28
CA ALA A 87 -2.76 -16.42 -27.05
C ALA A 87 -1.78 -16.25 -28.21
N ASP A 88 -1.70 -15.04 -28.81
CA ASP A 88 -0.90 -14.85 -30.02
C ASP A 88 0.53 -14.40 -29.68
N SER A 89 1.43 -15.39 -29.74
CA SER A 89 2.85 -15.20 -29.39
C SER A 89 3.68 -14.47 -30.46
N GLN A 90 3.12 -14.19 -31.64
CA GLN A 90 3.83 -13.55 -32.76
C GLN A 90 2.99 -12.49 -33.48
N ALA A 91 1.85 -12.09 -32.89
CA ALA A 91 1.00 -11.08 -33.53
C ALA A 91 1.75 -9.75 -33.71
N PRO A 92 1.58 -9.12 -34.87
CA PRO A 92 1.95 -7.73 -35.01
C PRO A 92 1.25 -6.88 -33.96
N ASP A 93 1.67 -5.64 -33.84
CA ASP A 93 1.01 -4.68 -32.95
C ASP A 93 -0.52 -4.68 -33.17
N LEU A 94 -1.30 -4.45 -32.11
CA LEU A 94 -2.77 -4.40 -32.20
C LEU A 94 -3.20 -3.37 -33.27
N ASP A 95 -4.20 -3.71 -34.02
CA ASP A 95 -4.81 -2.75 -34.94
C ASP A 95 -5.57 -1.64 -34.18
N PRO A 96 -5.94 -0.55 -34.83
CA PRO A 96 -6.66 0.56 -34.16
C PRO A 96 -7.97 0.14 -33.49
N TRP A 97 -8.70 -0.82 -34.06
CA TRP A 97 -9.97 -1.31 -33.50
C TRP A 97 -9.76 -2.19 -32.29
N GLU A 98 -8.77 -3.06 -32.35
CA GLU A 98 -8.34 -3.90 -31.22
C GLU A 98 -7.86 -3.03 -30.04
N LYS A 99 -7.09 -1.96 -30.30
CA LYS A 99 -6.68 -0.98 -29.29
C LYS A 99 -7.87 -0.30 -28.64
N ILE A 100 -8.88 0.10 -29.39
CA ILE A 100 -10.11 0.70 -28.88
C ILE A 100 -10.89 -0.30 -28.04
N ALA A 101 -11.03 -1.53 -28.52
CA ALA A 101 -11.74 -2.61 -27.83
C ALA A 101 -11.05 -2.94 -26.50
N LEU A 102 -9.73 -3.09 -26.50
CA LEU A 102 -8.91 -3.35 -25.32
C LEU A 102 -8.99 -2.18 -24.32
N ALA A 103 -8.87 -0.93 -24.79
CA ALA A 103 -9.02 0.26 -23.95
C ALA A 103 -10.38 0.30 -23.27
N SER A 104 -11.45 -0.03 -24.02
CA SER A 104 -12.81 -0.07 -23.49
C SER A 104 -13.02 -1.17 -22.45
N ALA A 105 -12.41 -2.34 -22.65
CA ALA A 105 -12.44 -3.44 -21.70
C ALA A 105 -11.72 -3.06 -20.40
N LEU A 106 -10.51 -2.53 -20.48
CA LEU A 106 -9.75 -2.06 -19.31
C LEU A 106 -10.45 -0.88 -18.59
N ALA A 107 -11.08 0.02 -19.34
CA ALA A 107 -11.84 1.13 -18.76
C ALA A 107 -13.03 0.63 -17.92
N ARG A 108 -13.74 -0.41 -18.37
CA ARG A 108 -14.85 -1.03 -17.62
C ARG A 108 -14.38 -1.65 -16.30
N MET A 109 -13.20 -2.29 -16.29
CA MET A 109 -12.60 -2.78 -15.05
C MET A 109 -12.32 -1.65 -14.07
N ARG A 110 -11.73 -0.56 -14.57
CA ARG A 110 -11.37 0.60 -13.74
C ARG A 110 -12.57 1.30 -13.12
N VAL A 111 -13.68 1.42 -13.82
CA VAL A 111 -14.89 2.11 -13.33
C VAL A 111 -15.45 1.46 -12.05
N ARG A 112 -15.15 0.20 -11.80
CA ARG A 112 -15.61 -0.52 -10.62
C ARG A 112 -14.90 -0.09 -9.33
N ASP A 113 -13.65 0.37 -9.43
CA ASP A 113 -12.93 0.91 -8.28
C ASP A 113 -12.15 2.19 -8.67
N SER A 114 -12.59 3.33 -8.12
CA SER A 114 -11.97 4.64 -8.38
C SER A 114 -10.55 4.78 -7.85
N ARG A 115 -10.10 3.87 -6.98
CA ARG A 115 -8.72 3.83 -6.46
C ARG A 115 -7.73 3.31 -7.49
N ILE A 116 -8.20 2.60 -8.53
CA ILE A 116 -7.36 2.08 -9.60
C ILE A 116 -6.86 3.24 -10.46
N GLN A 117 -5.57 3.51 -10.38
CA GLN A 117 -4.90 4.58 -11.13
C GLN A 117 -4.48 4.14 -12.54
N TRP A 118 -4.20 2.87 -12.70
CA TRP A 118 -3.81 2.27 -13.97
C TRP A 118 -4.11 0.77 -13.98
N ILE A 119 -4.31 0.23 -15.18
CA ILE A 119 -4.39 -1.21 -15.44
C ILE A 119 -3.48 -1.50 -16.62
N GLY A 120 -2.59 -2.47 -16.49
CA GLY A 120 -1.69 -2.91 -17.56
C GLY A 120 -1.85 -4.39 -17.86
N LEU A 121 -1.63 -4.76 -19.11
CA LEU A 121 -1.54 -6.14 -19.56
C LEU A 121 -0.11 -6.38 -20.05
N TYR A 122 0.54 -7.36 -19.46
CA TYR A 122 1.87 -7.77 -19.84
C TYR A 122 1.86 -9.18 -20.43
N SER A 123 2.41 -9.34 -21.61
CA SER A 123 2.70 -10.65 -22.21
C SER A 123 4.15 -10.69 -22.67
N PRO A 124 4.97 -11.64 -22.18
CA PRO A 124 6.37 -11.75 -22.58
C PRO A 124 6.53 -12.09 -24.06
N ASN A 125 5.49 -12.58 -24.68
CA ASN A 125 5.50 -13.02 -26.09
C ASN A 125 5.14 -11.88 -27.06
N ARG A 126 4.68 -10.72 -26.56
CA ARG A 126 4.35 -9.55 -27.39
C ARG A 126 5.48 -8.55 -27.43
N GLN A 127 5.65 -7.92 -28.59
CA GLN A 127 6.61 -6.82 -28.75
C GLN A 127 6.14 -5.54 -28.03
N THR A 128 4.82 -5.34 -27.96
CA THR A 128 4.23 -4.14 -27.35
C THR A 128 3.21 -4.56 -26.30
N ASN A 129 3.45 -4.13 -25.09
CA ASN A 129 2.54 -4.27 -23.96
C ASN A 129 1.81 -2.96 -23.70
N TYR A 130 0.58 -3.02 -23.22
CA TYR A 130 -0.30 -1.87 -23.09
C TYR A 130 -0.81 -1.65 -21.69
N MET A 131 -1.04 -0.38 -21.36
CA MET A 131 -1.68 0.03 -20.11
C MET A 131 -2.70 1.14 -20.36
N LEU A 132 -3.66 1.25 -19.46
CA LEU A 132 -4.64 2.32 -19.39
C LEU A 132 -4.46 3.10 -18.09
N TYR A 133 -4.17 4.39 -18.16
CA TYR A 133 -4.13 5.30 -17.02
C TYR A 133 -5.52 5.87 -16.70
N ASN A 134 -5.72 6.23 -15.45
CA ASN A 134 -6.96 6.88 -15.00
C ASN A 134 -7.22 8.23 -15.71
N THR A 135 -6.16 8.92 -16.07
CA THR A 135 -6.21 10.26 -16.68
C THR A 135 -6.29 10.26 -18.21
N ARG A 136 -6.29 9.09 -18.85
CA ARG A 136 -6.28 8.96 -20.30
C ARG A 136 -7.39 8.05 -20.79
N THR A 137 -7.93 8.36 -21.97
CA THR A 137 -8.95 7.54 -22.66
C THR A 137 -8.35 6.50 -23.59
N GLY A 138 -7.06 6.61 -23.92
CA GLY A 138 -6.37 5.70 -24.82
C GLY A 138 -5.29 4.87 -24.11
N LEU A 139 -4.93 3.76 -24.75
CA LEU A 139 -3.83 2.92 -24.28
C LEU A 139 -2.50 3.66 -24.37
N ALA A 140 -1.66 3.47 -23.37
CA ALA A 140 -0.25 3.83 -23.40
C ALA A 140 0.59 2.57 -23.58
N VAL A 141 1.74 2.69 -24.21
CA VAL A 141 2.72 1.60 -24.29
C VAL A 141 3.39 1.46 -22.93
N MET A 142 3.54 0.23 -22.50
CA MET A 142 4.29 -0.15 -21.30
C MET A 142 5.64 -0.71 -21.76
N ASP A 143 6.72 -0.08 -21.35
CA ASP A 143 8.08 -0.43 -21.71
C ASP A 143 8.99 -0.56 -20.48
N GLU A 144 10.28 -0.79 -20.72
CA GLU A 144 11.28 -0.97 -19.64
C GLU A 144 11.41 0.22 -18.69
N THR A 145 10.91 1.41 -19.06
CA THR A 145 10.89 2.58 -18.17
C THR A 145 9.76 2.53 -17.15
N PHE A 146 8.83 1.58 -17.30
CA PHE A 146 7.74 1.41 -16.37
C PHE A 146 8.25 0.89 -15.02
N PRO A 147 7.87 1.52 -13.89
CA PRO A 147 8.47 1.25 -12.57
C PRO A 147 8.34 -0.19 -12.08
N TYR A 148 7.41 -0.96 -12.61
CA TYR A 148 7.16 -2.37 -12.24
C TYR A 148 7.51 -3.35 -13.37
N TRP A 149 8.34 -2.92 -14.33
CA TRP A 149 8.70 -3.75 -15.48
C TRP A 149 9.42 -5.04 -15.09
N GLU A 150 10.35 -4.96 -14.16
CA GLU A 150 11.10 -6.13 -13.68
C GLU A 150 10.17 -7.17 -13.06
N GLU A 151 9.24 -6.73 -12.22
CA GLU A 151 8.29 -7.61 -11.57
C GLU A 151 7.34 -8.28 -12.56
N LEU A 152 6.86 -7.52 -13.55
CA LEU A 152 6.00 -8.06 -14.60
C LEU A 152 6.73 -9.04 -15.52
N SER A 153 8.01 -8.81 -15.76
CA SER A 153 8.82 -9.68 -16.62
C SER A 153 9.21 -11.00 -15.96
N GLN A 154 9.20 -11.06 -14.64
CA GLN A 154 9.43 -12.29 -13.88
C GLN A 154 8.14 -13.09 -13.82
N LYS A 155 7.87 -13.99 -14.73
CA LYS A 155 6.67 -14.84 -14.80
C LYS A 155 6.15 -15.22 -13.40
N GLN A 156 5.09 -14.55 -12.95
CA GLN A 156 4.49 -14.83 -11.65
C GLN A 156 3.12 -15.46 -11.86
N SER A 157 2.93 -16.62 -11.24
CA SER A 157 1.66 -17.34 -11.23
C SER A 157 0.75 -16.93 -10.07
N GLN A 158 1.26 -16.18 -9.11
CA GLN A 158 0.53 -15.76 -7.91
C GLN A 158 0.33 -14.24 -7.89
N MET A 159 -0.76 -13.82 -7.26
CA MET A 159 -1.03 -12.40 -7.04
C MET A 159 -0.07 -11.87 -5.98
N GLU A 160 0.65 -10.82 -6.31
CA GLU A 160 1.58 -10.15 -5.42
C GLU A 160 1.33 -8.63 -5.39
N ILE A 161 1.61 -8.05 -4.24
CA ILE A 161 1.54 -6.60 -4.04
C ILE A 161 2.95 -6.05 -3.95
N TYR A 162 3.25 -5.12 -4.84
CA TYR A 162 4.55 -4.46 -4.88
C TYR A 162 4.51 -3.09 -4.20
N PRO A 163 5.64 -2.65 -3.61
CA PRO A 163 5.71 -1.38 -2.88
C PRO A 163 5.40 -0.20 -3.79
N ALA A 164 4.87 0.85 -3.19
CA ALA A 164 4.47 2.05 -3.90
C ALA A 164 5.66 2.76 -4.56
N ARG A 165 5.55 3.00 -5.87
CA ARG A 165 6.51 3.73 -6.71
C ARG A 165 5.85 4.92 -7.41
N GLU A 166 6.64 5.88 -7.83
CA GLU A 166 6.17 7.00 -8.64
C GLU A 166 5.93 6.52 -10.08
N LEU A 167 4.73 6.81 -10.59
CA LEU A 167 4.40 6.47 -11.96
C LEU A 167 4.83 7.60 -12.92
N PRO A 168 5.49 7.26 -14.04
CA PRO A 168 5.73 8.22 -15.10
C PRO A 168 4.38 8.74 -15.63
N ASN A 169 4.30 10.03 -15.88
CA ASN A 169 3.09 10.71 -16.39
C ASN A 169 1.87 10.76 -15.44
N SER A 170 2.02 10.49 -14.15
CA SER A 170 1.00 10.84 -13.19
C SER A 170 0.92 12.37 -13.03
N PRO A 171 -0.26 13.00 -13.16
CA PRO A 171 -0.41 14.45 -13.03
C PRO A 171 -0.15 14.98 -11.61
N HIS A 172 -0.19 14.11 -10.65
CA HIS A 172 0.23 14.34 -9.27
C HIS A 172 1.27 13.30 -8.96
N ALA A 173 2.42 13.67 -8.46
CA ALA A 173 3.51 12.77 -8.06
C ALA A 173 3.04 11.77 -6.96
N SER A 174 1.95 11.05 -7.25
CA SER A 174 1.33 10.08 -6.36
C SER A 174 2.06 8.76 -6.48
N ARG A 175 2.54 8.27 -5.37
CA ARG A 175 3.05 6.90 -5.26
C ARG A 175 1.87 5.94 -5.28
N THR A 176 1.90 4.99 -6.19
CA THR A 176 0.93 3.90 -6.27
C THR A 176 1.64 2.57 -6.06
N PHE A 177 1.02 1.68 -5.32
CA PHE A 177 1.47 0.29 -5.28
C PHE A 177 0.86 -0.48 -6.47
N ALA A 178 1.51 -1.54 -6.90
CA ALA A 178 1.01 -2.41 -7.94
C ALA A 178 0.51 -3.73 -7.35
N VAL A 179 -0.58 -4.24 -7.90
CA VAL A 179 -1.02 -5.62 -7.71
C VAL A 179 -0.81 -6.33 -9.05
N CYS A 180 0.08 -7.29 -9.08
CA CYS A 180 0.38 -8.07 -10.27
C CYS A 180 -0.07 -9.50 -10.05
N GLY A 181 -0.66 -10.12 -11.07
CA GLY A 181 -1.10 -11.50 -11.01
C GLY A 181 -1.03 -12.15 -12.37
N GLY A 182 -0.75 -13.45 -12.40
CA GLY A 182 -0.79 -14.24 -13.62
C GLY A 182 -2.22 -14.36 -14.15
N THR A 183 -2.35 -14.49 -15.46
CA THR A 183 -3.63 -14.77 -16.10
C THR A 183 -3.74 -16.26 -16.37
N PRO A 184 -4.94 -16.86 -16.42
CA PRO A 184 -5.12 -18.25 -16.78
C PRO A 184 -4.88 -18.53 -18.28
N PHE A 185 -4.52 -17.51 -19.04
CA PHE A 185 -4.23 -17.62 -20.49
C PHE A 185 -2.75 -17.88 -20.78
N GLY A 186 -1.87 -17.88 -19.79
CA GLY A 186 -0.43 -18.02 -19.98
C GLY A 186 0.19 -19.18 -19.27
#